data_5f522f1a1f9c3a449ba93d894709ab7d
#
_entry.id   5f522f1a1f9c3a449ba93d894709ab7d
#
_cell.length_a   1.000
_cell.length_b   1.000
_cell.length_c   1.000
_cell.angle_alpha   90.00
_cell.angle_beta   90.00
_cell.angle_gamma   90.00
#
_symmetry.space_group_name_H-M   'P 1'
#
loop_
_entity.id
_entity.type
_entity.pdbx_description
1 polymer ?
#
loop_
_entity_poly.entity_id
_entity_poly.type
_entity_poly.pdbx_seq_one_letter_code
_entity_poly.pdbx_strand_id
1 'polypeptide(L)'
;VLVAIILTPALCASLLKKGDAEFSDKKGFFGWFNRKFDAATAGYEAGVAKMLRRTGRMLLVFAAMSAGAGWLFMNLPTSFLPDEDQGTVFSMAILPPNSTQEQTEKTLEKVRNYFLEEEKDNVASVFSVAGFSFAGQGQNMGMAFIGLKDWSEREAPGSDAASLTGRAMGYFSTIKEAMVFAFAPPAIQELGNATGFDFYLQDSTGNGHEALVAAQYQILGMAAQNPKLVGVRPNGQADAPMYQVHIDHVKLRALDVSINDVNQILASAWGGAYINDYIDRGRVKKVMVQSDAEHRMQPKDFDSWYVRNSQGEMVPFSAFATGEWTYGSPLLQRFNGLPAMNIQGGAAPGVSTGEAMAEIEAMVEKLPPGFTVNWNGISYEERLSGNQAPMLYALSILVVFLVLAALYESWSVPFAVVLVVPLGVLGAVLAVMTRGMDNDVFFQVSLLTTVGLATKNAILIVEFAKEYYEKGAGLIEATLHAVRVRLRPIIMTSLAFGLGVVPLAISAGVGSAGQNAVGTGVLGGMVSATLLGIFFVPVFFVVVERLFDRRARKEAQKEQVESTSQPTASQE
;
A
#
# COMPACT_ATOMS: atom_id res chain seq x y z
N VAL A 1 5.42 -26.49 -17.11
CA VAL A 1 5.44 -27.02 -18.50
C VAL A 1 6.06 -28.40 -18.51
N LEU A 2 7.29 -28.62 -18.03
CA LEU A 2 7.96 -29.94 -18.04
C LEU A 2 7.14 -31.04 -17.35
N VAL A 3 6.59 -30.76 -16.16
CA VAL A 3 5.73 -31.71 -15.42
C VAL A 3 4.48 -32.08 -16.24
N ALA A 4 3.82 -31.10 -16.87
CA ALA A 4 2.61 -31.33 -17.64
C ALA A 4 2.87 -32.15 -18.92
N ILE A 5 4.01 -31.92 -19.59
CA ILE A 5 4.32 -32.56 -20.88
C ILE A 5 4.94 -33.95 -20.70
N ILE A 6 5.78 -34.13 -19.66
CA ILE A 6 6.56 -35.36 -19.48
C ILE A 6 5.98 -36.26 -18.39
N LEU A 7 5.86 -35.70 -17.16
CA LEU A 7 5.51 -36.50 -15.98
C LEU A 7 4.04 -36.91 -15.99
N THR A 8 3.13 -36.00 -16.31
CA THR A 8 1.69 -36.28 -16.27
C THR A 8 1.28 -37.36 -17.27
N PRO A 9 1.67 -37.35 -18.56
CA PRO A 9 1.38 -38.43 -19.49
C PRO A 9 1.98 -39.76 -19.06
N ALA A 10 3.22 -39.79 -18.56
CA ALA A 10 3.89 -40.98 -18.07
C ALA A 10 3.16 -41.61 -16.87
N LEU A 11 2.73 -40.78 -15.90
CA LEU A 11 1.93 -41.23 -14.76
C LEU A 11 0.56 -41.72 -15.19
N CYS A 12 -0.12 -41.01 -16.10
CA CYS A 12 -1.41 -41.48 -16.64
C CYS A 12 -1.29 -42.86 -17.33
N ALA A 13 -0.25 -43.03 -18.13
CA ALA A 13 -0.02 -44.31 -18.83
C ALA A 13 0.30 -45.47 -17.87
N SER A 14 0.98 -45.19 -16.73
CA SER A 14 1.39 -46.20 -15.78
C SER A 14 0.34 -46.53 -14.71
N LEU A 15 -0.45 -45.52 -14.30
CA LEU A 15 -1.41 -45.66 -13.19
C LEU A 15 -2.86 -45.97 -13.60
N LEU A 16 -3.30 -45.48 -14.80
CA LEU A 16 -4.65 -45.67 -15.27
C LEU A 16 -4.82 -47.04 -15.95
N LYS A 17 -5.82 -47.79 -15.50
CA LYS A 17 -6.21 -49.09 -16.10
C LYS A 17 -7.25 -48.89 -17.19
N LYS A 18 -7.23 -49.77 -18.25
CA LYS A 18 -8.17 -49.73 -19.40
C LYS A 18 -9.65 -49.77 -19.04
N GLY A 19 -10.05 -50.21 -17.86
CA GLY A 19 -11.44 -50.25 -17.38
C GLY A 19 -11.91 -49.00 -16.62
N ASP A 20 -11.03 -48.06 -16.34
CA ASP A 20 -11.39 -46.88 -15.55
C ASP A 20 -12.09 -45.79 -16.38
N ALA A 21 -12.11 -45.92 -17.72
CA ALA A 21 -12.73 -44.95 -18.62
C ALA A 21 -14.29 -45.14 -18.75
N GLU A 22 -14.84 -46.30 -18.40
CA GLU A 22 -16.30 -46.57 -18.43
C GLU A 22 -16.94 -46.21 -17.07
N PHE A 23 -17.22 -44.91 -16.87
CA PHE A 23 -17.76 -44.39 -15.61
C PHE A 23 -19.28 -44.50 -15.45
N SER A 24 -20.03 -44.93 -16.47
CA SER A 24 -21.51 -44.85 -16.49
C SER A 24 -22.23 -45.81 -15.54
N ASP A 25 -21.64 -46.97 -15.21
CA ASP A 25 -22.34 -48.04 -14.48
C ASP A 25 -21.85 -48.31 -13.06
N LYS A 26 -21.03 -47.44 -12.48
CA LYS A 26 -20.55 -47.64 -11.10
C LYS A 26 -21.67 -47.47 -10.07
N LYS A 27 -21.92 -48.51 -9.24
CA LYS A 27 -22.82 -48.46 -8.08
C LYS A 27 -22.15 -47.75 -6.90
N GLY A 28 -22.92 -47.07 -6.02
CA GLY A 28 -22.42 -46.38 -4.84
C GLY A 28 -22.26 -44.85 -5.02
N PHE A 29 -21.41 -44.23 -4.19
CA PHE A 29 -21.21 -42.78 -4.15
C PHE A 29 -20.83 -42.19 -5.51
N PHE A 30 -19.88 -42.79 -6.22
CA PHE A 30 -19.43 -42.30 -7.52
C PHE A 30 -20.55 -42.40 -8.60
N GLY A 31 -21.36 -43.43 -8.57
CA GLY A 31 -22.52 -43.54 -9.48
C GLY A 31 -23.59 -42.50 -9.17
N TRP A 32 -23.86 -42.23 -7.89
CA TRP A 32 -24.76 -41.17 -7.47
C TRP A 32 -24.23 -39.79 -7.91
N PHE A 33 -22.93 -39.50 -7.67
CA PHE A 33 -22.29 -38.28 -8.08
C PHE A 33 -22.35 -38.04 -9.60
N ASN A 34 -22.02 -39.08 -10.39
CA ASN A 34 -22.06 -38.97 -11.85
C ASN A 34 -23.47 -38.66 -12.35
N ARG A 35 -24.51 -39.38 -11.86
CA ARG A 35 -25.92 -39.11 -12.25
C ARG A 35 -26.35 -37.69 -11.91
N LYS A 36 -25.95 -37.15 -10.74
CA LYS A 36 -26.23 -35.75 -10.37
C LYS A 36 -25.49 -34.77 -11.26
N PHE A 37 -24.24 -35.06 -11.58
CA PHE A 37 -23.42 -34.23 -12.46
C PHE A 37 -23.96 -34.22 -13.89
N ASP A 38 -24.38 -35.38 -14.43
CA ASP A 38 -24.97 -35.49 -15.78
C ASP A 38 -26.31 -34.72 -15.86
N ALA A 39 -27.13 -34.81 -14.82
CA ALA A 39 -28.37 -34.03 -14.72
C ALA A 39 -28.07 -32.51 -14.66
N ALA A 40 -27.06 -32.11 -13.92
CA ALA A 40 -26.61 -30.72 -13.86
C ALA A 40 -26.08 -30.24 -15.23
N THR A 41 -25.31 -31.09 -15.93
CA THR A 41 -24.79 -30.78 -17.28
C THR A 41 -25.94 -30.61 -18.29
N ALA A 42 -26.95 -31.46 -18.26
CA ALA A 42 -28.12 -31.32 -19.12
C ALA A 42 -28.93 -30.04 -18.81
N GLY A 43 -29.10 -29.71 -17.54
CA GLY A 43 -29.71 -28.45 -17.11
C GLY A 43 -28.95 -27.22 -17.56
N TYR A 44 -27.62 -27.25 -17.44
CA TYR A 44 -26.71 -26.20 -17.89
C TYR A 44 -26.81 -26.03 -19.43
N GLU A 45 -26.72 -27.10 -20.21
CA GLU A 45 -26.86 -27.08 -21.67
C GLU A 45 -28.20 -26.44 -22.11
N ALA A 46 -29.30 -26.84 -21.47
CA ALA A 46 -30.63 -26.24 -21.71
C ALA A 46 -30.67 -24.74 -21.36
N GLY A 47 -29.98 -24.33 -20.26
CA GLY A 47 -29.81 -22.94 -19.86
C GLY A 47 -29.07 -22.12 -20.90
N VAL A 48 -27.93 -22.61 -21.36
CA VAL A 48 -27.11 -21.94 -22.40
C VAL A 48 -27.91 -21.88 -23.72
N ALA A 49 -28.60 -22.92 -24.13
CA ALA A 49 -29.45 -22.91 -25.33
C ALA A 49 -30.53 -21.81 -25.25
N LYS A 50 -31.16 -21.62 -24.07
CA LYS A 50 -32.12 -20.53 -23.84
C LYS A 50 -31.49 -19.15 -23.93
N MET A 51 -30.26 -18.99 -23.40
CA MET A 51 -29.49 -17.74 -23.48
C MET A 51 -29.11 -17.42 -24.93
N LEU A 52 -28.64 -18.40 -25.70
CA LEU A 52 -28.30 -18.25 -27.12
C LEU A 52 -29.50 -17.82 -28.00
N ARG A 53 -30.73 -18.22 -27.64
CA ARG A 53 -31.94 -17.73 -28.31
C ARG A 53 -32.26 -16.27 -28.01
N ARG A 54 -31.72 -15.72 -26.90
CA ARG A 54 -31.98 -14.34 -26.45
C ARG A 54 -30.69 -13.52 -26.34
N THR A 55 -29.77 -13.69 -27.25
CA THR A 55 -28.41 -13.16 -27.24
C THR A 55 -28.38 -11.65 -26.95
N GLY A 56 -29.26 -10.86 -27.61
CA GLY A 56 -29.26 -9.38 -27.38
C GLY A 56 -29.59 -8.98 -25.94
N ARG A 57 -30.53 -9.70 -25.27
CA ARG A 57 -30.86 -9.47 -23.87
C ARG A 57 -29.68 -9.85 -22.95
N MET A 58 -28.99 -10.93 -23.29
CA MET A 58 -27.81 -11.38 -22.51
C MET A 58 -26.64 -10.38 -22.62
N LEU A 59 -26.45 -9.77 -23.79
CA LEU A 59 -25.48 -8.70 -23.96
C LEU A 59 -25.83 -7.45 -23.13
N LEU A 60 -27.12 -7.09 -23.03
CA LEU A 60 -27.54 -5.99 -22.16
C LEU A 60 -27.29 -6.32 -20.67
N VAL A 61 -27.56 -7.54 -20.23
CA VAL A 61 -27.24 -7.98 -18.86
C VAL A 61 -25.73 -7.92 -18.62
N PHE A 62 -24.94 -8.42 -19.56
CA PHE A 62 -23.50 -8.33 -19.48
C PHE A 62 -23.00 -6.87 -19.41
N ALA A 63 -23.53 -5.99 -20.25
CA ALA A 63 -23.18 -4.55 -20.23
C ALA A 63 -23.54 -3.90 -18.88
N ALA A 64 -24.70 -4.23 -18.32
CA ALA A 64 -25.11 -3.75 -17.01
C ALA A 64 -24.20 -4.28 -15.89
N MET A 65 -23.80 -5.56 -15.93
CA MET A 65 -22.86 -6.16 -14.98
C MET A 65 -21.47 -5.53 -15.10
N SER A 66 -20.98 -5.29 -16.32
CA SER A 66 -19.69 -4.66 -16.57
C SER A 66 -19.67 -3.21 -16.10
N ALA A 67 -20.75 -2.47 -16.36
CA ALA A 67 -20.91 -1.10 -15.86
C ALA A 67 -20.98 -1.07 -14.33
N GLY A 68 -21.71 -2.01 -13.73
CA GLY A 68 -21.75 -2.20 -12.27
C GLY A 68 -20.39 -2.54 -11.67
N ALA A 69 -19.63 -3.42 -12.30
CA ALA A 69 -18.26 -3.76 -11.87
C ALA A 69 -17.33 -2.53 -11.91
N GLY A 70 -17.41 -1.74 -12.99
CA GLY A 70 -16.64 -0.49 -13.11
C GLY A 70 -17.05 0.53 -12.06
N TRP A 71 -18.35 0.71 -11.81
CA TRP A 71 -18.83 1.61 -10.77
C TRP A 71 -18.39 1.18 -9.36
N LEU A 72 -18.49 -0.10 -9.03
CA LEU A 72 -18.02 -0.64 -7.76
C LEU A 72 -16.51 -0.47 -7.60
N PHE A 73 -15.74 -0.74 -8.64
CA PHE A 73 -14.28 -0.56 -8.63
C PHE A 73 -13.87 0.90 -8.38
N MET A 74 -14.57 1.85 -9.00
CA MET A 74 -14.29 3.29 -8.81
C MET A 74 -14.66 3.81 -7.41
N ASN A 75 -15.58 3.13 -6.72
CA ASN A 75 -16.00 3.48 -5.36
C ASN A 75 -15.31 2.63 -4.28
N LEU A 76 -14.40 1.75 -4.66
CA LEU A 76 -13.61 0.98 -3.69
C LEU A 76 -12.54 1.90 -3.07
N PRO A 77 -12.45 1.98 -1.73
CA PRO A 77 -11.43 2.78 -1.07
C PRO A 77 -10.03 2.39 -1.55
N THR A 78 -9.15 3.37 -1.75
CA THR A 78 -7.80 3.13 -2.27
C THR A 78 -6.77 3.24 -1.15
N SER A 79 -5.81 2.32 -1.13
CA SER A 79 -4.61 2.39 -0.29
C SER A 79 -3.41 1.88 -1.08
N PHE A 80 -2.19 2.17 -0.62
CA PHE A 80 -1.00 1.60 -1.25
C PHE A 80 -0.76 0.15 -0.81
N LEU A 81 -0.65 -0.04 0.50
CA LEU A 81 -0.48 -1.34 1.13
C LEU A 81 -1.48 -1.49 2.27
N PRO A 82 -1.94 -2.70 2.57
CA PRO A 82 -2.79 -2.94 3.73
C PRO A 82 -1.98 -2.76 5.02
N ASP A 83 -2.65 -2.29 6.07
CA ASP A 83 -2.06 -2.26 7.40
C ASP A 83 -1.75 -3.67 7.89
N GLU A 84 -0.53 -3.89 8.36
CA GLU A 84 -0.08 -5.19 8.82
C GLU A 84 0.32 -5.17 10.29
N ASP A 85 -0.09 -6.19 11.03
CA ASP A 85 0.44 -6.47 12.37
C ASP A 85 1.79 -7.16 12.24
N GLN A 86 2.87 -6.39 12.40
CA GLN A 86 4.24 -6.91 12.35
C GLN A 86 4.74 -7.45 13.71
N GLY A 87 3.86 -7.57 14.70
CA GLY A 87 4.25 -7.98 16.05
C GLY A 87 5.07 -6.92 16.79
N THR A 88 5.01 -5.65 16.35
CA THR A 88 5.76 -4.56 16.95
C THR A 88 4.92 -3.28 16.95
N VAL A 89 5.01 -2.51 18.03
CA VAL A 89 4.44 -1.17 18.17
C VAL A 89 5.56 -0.22 18.56
N PHE A 90 5.52 0.99 18.04
CA PHE A 90 6.44 2.06 18.42
C PHE A 90 5.71 3.08 19.29
N SER A 91 6.46 3.66 20.23
CA SER A 91 5.96 4.80 20.99
C SER A 91 7.02 5.89 21.02
N MET A 92 6.60 7.12 20.73
CA MET A 92 7.45 8.29 20.69
C MET A 92 6.99 9.28 21.75
N ALA A 93 7.91 9.75 22.59
CA ALA A 93 7.69 10.76 23.60
C ALA A 93 8.45 12.03 23.24
N ILE A 94 7.74 13.16 23.15
CA ILE A 94 8.31 14.49 22.90
C ILE A 94 7.93 15.37 24.08
N LEU A 95 8.92 15.77 24.86
CA LEU A 95 8.76 16.68 25.96
C LEU A 95 8.94 18.12 25.47
N PRO A 96 8.48 19.12 26.24
CA PRO A 96 8.77 20.51 25.94
C PRO A 96 10.27 20.76 25.72
N PRO A 97 10.64 21.70 24.84
CA PRO A 97 12.04 22.10 24.66
C PRO A 97 12.68 22.42 26.01
N ASN A 98 13.94 22.08 26.15
CA ASN A 98 14.73 22.27 27.38
C ASN A 98 14.38 21.33 28.56
N SER A 99 13.55 20.31 28.35
CA SER A 99 13.38 19.24 29.34
C SER A 99 14.66 18.43 29.48
N THR A 100 14.94 17.98 30.70
CA THR A 100 16.13 17.17 30.99
C THR A 100 15.95 15.72 30.55
N GLN A 101 17.05 15.01 30.34
CA GLN A 101 17.04 13.58 30.03
C GLN A 101 16.30 12.77 31.12
N GLU A 102 16.47 13.11 32.40
CA GLU A 102 15.76 12.44 33.50
C GLU A 102 14.24 12.58 33.41
N GLN A 103 13.74 13.73 32.95
CA GLN A 103 12.30 13.91 32.73
C GLN A 103 11.80 13.02 31.59
N THR A 104 12.60 12.90 30.52
CA THR A 104 12.33 12.01 29.40
C THR A 104 12.34 10.55 29.82
N GLU A 105 13.32 10.13 30.63
CA GLU A 105 13.40 8.77 31.18
C GLU A 105 12.19 8.44 32.04
N LYS A 106 11.75 9.36 32.92
CA LYS A 106 10.52 9.19 33.72
C LYS A 106 9.27 9.03 32.87
N THR A 107 9.18 9.77 31.76
CA THR A 107 8.08 9.62 30.81
C THR A 107 8.12 8.28 30.10
N LEU A 108 9.30 7.87 29.63
CA LEU A 108 9.49 6.55 29.02
C LEU A 108 9.23 5.40 30.00
N GLU A 109 9.50 5.59 31.29
CA GLU A 109 9.15 4.64 32.32
C GLU A 109 7.64 4.46 32.46
N LYS A 110 6.84 5.54 32.40
CA LYS A 110 5.37 5.45 32.36
C LYS A 110 4.89 4.68 31.13
N VAL A 111 5.47 4.96 29.95
CA VAL A 111 5.18 4.24 28.71
C VAL A 111 5.49 2.76 28.86
N ARG A 112 6.68 2.42 29.35
CA ARG A 112 7.12 1.03 29.60
C ARG A 112 6.18 0.30 30.56
N ASN A 113 5.86 0.92 31.68
CA ASN A 113 5.02 0.31 32.71
C ASN A 113 3.61 0.06 32.18
N TYR A 114 3.02 0.99 31.41
CA TYR A 114 1.74 0.76 30.75
C TYR A 114 1.77 -0.52 29.91
N PHE A 115 2.74 -0.67 29.03
CA PHE A 115 2.80 -1.84 28.15
C PHE A 115 3.11 -3.15 28.90
N LEU A 116 3.93 -3.12 29.95
CA LEU A 116 4.29 -4.32 30.69
C LEU A 116 3.26 -4.72 31.75
N GLU A 117 2.46 -3.78 32.24
CA GLU A 117 1.48 -4.04 33.33
C GLU A 117 0.06 -4.15 32.79
N GLU A 118 -0.41 -3.16 32.00
CA GLU A 118 -1.78 -3.14 31.48
C GLU A 118 -1.95 -4.03 30.25
N GLU A 119 -0.92 -4.12 29.38
CA GLU A 119 -0.94 -4.90 28.15
C GLU A 119 -0.07 -6.18 28.24
N LYS A 120 0.20 -6.67 29.45
CA LYS A 120 1.06 -7.84 29.74
C LYS A 120 0.68 -9.12 29.00
N ASP A 121 -0.61 -9.27 28.63
CA ASP A 121 -1.09 -10.45 27.92
C ASP A 121 -0.69 -10.41 26.44
N ASN A 122 -0.41 -9.22 25.91
CA ASN A 122 -0.10 -8.97 24.51
C ASN A 122 1.38 -8.64 24.26
N VAL A 123 2.09 -8.12 25.27
CA VAL A 123 3.45 -7.58 25.13
C VAL A 123 4.47 -8.58 25.67
N ALA A 124 5.53 -8.83 24.90
CA ALA A 124 6.67 -9.67 25.28
C ALA A 124 7.82 -8.84 25.86
N SER A 125 8.11 -7.67 25.29
CA SER A 125 9.26 -6.85 25.67
C SER A 125 9.04 -5.37 25.34
N VAL A 126 9.72 -4.51 26.09
CA VAL A 126 9.79 -3.07 25.79
C VAL A 126 11.24 -2.65 25.88
N PHE A 127 11.74 -2.03 24.80
CA PHE A 127 13.05 -1.41 24.73
C PHE A 127 12.87 0.10 24.52
N SER A 128 13.39 0.92 25.43
CA SER A 128 13.26 2.38 25.37
C SER A 128 14.62 3.07 25.23
N VAL A 129 14.64 4.16 24.48
CA VAL A 129 15.81 5.00 24.20
C VAL A 129 15.48 6.44 24.52
N ALA A 130 16.26 7.06 25.42
CA ALA A 130 16.21 8.49 25.66
C ALA A 130 17.23 9.22 24.77
N GLY A 131 16.89 10.42 24.31
CA GLY A 131 17.76 11.24 23.46
C GLY A 131 17.54 11.09 21.97
N PHE A 132 16.66 10.19 21.55
CA PHE A 132 16.37 9.91 20.15
C PHE A 132 14.87 9.71 19.90
N SER A 133 14.39 10.23 18.76
CA SER A 133 13.09 9.91 18.19
C SER A 133 13.11 10.08 16.66
N PHE A 134 12.06 9.66 15.96
CA PHE A 134 11.93 9.95 14.52
C PHE A 134 11.72 11.44 14.20
N ALA A 135 11.26 12.22 15.17
CA ALA A 135 11.13 13.68 15.05
C ALA A 135 12.45 14.44 15.23
N GLY A 136 13.51 13.77 15.68
CA GLY A 136 14.83 14.34 15.87
C GLY A 136 15.59 13.76 17.06
N GLN A 137 16.70 14.40 17.41
CA GLN A 137 17.55 14.05 18.54
C GLN A 137 17.56 15.20 19.54
N GLY A 138 17.56 14.88 20.83
CA GLY A 138 17.61 15.85 21.92
C GLY A 138 17.24 15.21 23.25
N GLN A 139 17.66 15.83 24.34
CA GLN A 139 17.39 15.33 25.71
C GLN A 139 15.87 15.19 26.00
N ASN A 140 15.06 16.00 25.32
CA ASN A 140 13.60 16.02 25.42
C ASN A 140 12.90 15.01 24.51
N MET A 141 13.66 14.15 23.83
CA MET A 141 13.14 13.15 22.90
C MET A 141 13.33 11.75 23.45
N GLY A 142 12.31 10.92 23.28
CA GLY A 142 12.39 9.53 23.66
C GLY A 142 11.59 8.62 22.74
N MET A 143 12.01 7.38 22.63
CA MET A 143 11.36 6.36 21.83
C MET A 143 11.32 5.02 22.56
N ALA A 144 10.22 4.29 22.43
CA ALA A 144 10.10 2.93 22.90
C ALA A 144 9.69 2.00 21.75
N PHE A 145 10.32 0.83 21.72
CA PHE A 145 10.06 -0.27 20.80
C PHE A 145 9.42 -1.40 21.60
N ILE A 146 8.19 -1.70 21.27
CA ILE A 146 7.36 -2.66 21.98
C ILE A 146 7.25 -3.92 21.13
N GLY A 147 7.88 -5.01 21.56
CA GLY A 147 7.74 -6.33 20.97
C GLY A 147 6.50 -7.02 21.52
N LEU A 148 5.59 -7.38 20.62
CA LEU A 148 4.38 -8.12 20.99
C LEU A 148 4.69 -9.62 21.07
N LYS A 149 3.85 -10.39 21.76
CA LYS A 149 3.90 -11.85 21.77
C LYS A 149 3.57 -12.41 20.39
N ASP A 150 3.83 -13.69 20.19
CA ASP A 150 3.47 -14.38 18.95
C ASP A 150 1.97 -14.30 18.67
N TRP A 151 1.57 -14.31 17.39
CA TRP A 151 0.15 -14.23 16.99
C TRP A 151 -0.68 -15.37 17.56
N SER A 152 -0.10 -16.56 17.72
CA SER A 152 -0.75 -17.71 18.35
C SER A 152 -1.07 -17.52 19.83
N GLU A 153 -0.40 -16.57 20.50
CA GLU A 153 -0.65 -16.19 21.89
C GLU A 153 -1.58 -14.96 22.01
N ARG A 154 -1.91 -14.30 20.89
CA ARG A 154 -2.72 -13.07 20.81
C ARG A 154 -3.99 -13.25 19.97
N GLU A 155 -4.67 -14.38 20.08
CA GLU A 155 -5.90 -14.68 19.31
C GLU A 155 -7.14 -13.94 19.82
N ALA A 156 -7.09 -13.32 20.99
CA ALA A 156 -8.23 -12.61 21.56
C ALA A 156 -8.60 -11.37 20.72
N PRO A 157 -9.91 -11.07 20.55
CA PRO A 157 -10.33 -9.85 19.87
C PRO A 157 -9.72 -8.60 20.51
N GLY A 158 -9.12 -7.72 19.70
CA GLY A 158 -8.45 -6.51 20.17
C GLY A 158 -7.01 -6.71 20.65
N SER A 159 -6.40 -7.88 20.39
CA SER A 159 -4.98 -8.17 20.68
C SER A 159 -4.06 -7.82 19.49
N ASP A 160 -4.60 -7.28 18.41
CA ASP A 160 -3.85 -6.80 17.26
C ASP A 160 -3.12 -5.47 17.55
N ALA A 161 -2.06 -5.19 16.78
CA ALA A 161 -1.23 -4.01 16.98
C ALA A 161 -2.02 -2.68 16.86
N ALA A 162 -3.01 -2.61 15.98
CA ALA A 162 -3.83 -1.40 15.79
C ALA A 162 -4.72 -1.13 17.01
N SER A 163 -5.36 -2.17 17.56
CA SER A 163 -6.18 -2.07 18.77
C SER A 163 -5.34 -1.70 19.99
N LEU A 164 -4.14 -2.30 20.14
CA LEU A 164 -3.18 -1.94 21.19
C LEU A 164 -2.76 -0.47 21.10
N THR A 165 -2.43 -0.02 19.89
CA THR A 165 -2.06 1.38 19.62
C THR A 165 -3.18 2.33 20.02
N GLY A 166 -4.44 2.01 19.69
CA GLY A 166 -5.60 2.81 20.05
C GLY A 166 -5.78 2.94 21.58
N ARG A 167 -5.65 1.84 22.34
CA ARG A 167 -5.72 1.86 23.80
C ARG A 167 -4.56 2.63 24.43
N ALA A 168 -3.35 2.42 23.92
CA ALA A 168 -2.17 3.14 24.35
C ALA A 168 -2.32 4.65 24.16
N MET A 169 -2.83 5.10 23.01
CA MET A 169 -3.12 6.52 22.76
C MET A 169 -4.14 7.10 23.76
N GLY A 170 -5.16 6.30 24.13
CA GLY A 170 -6.11 6.68 25.17
C GLY A 170 -5.43 6.94 26.53
N TYR A 171 -4.55 6.03 26.96
CA TYR A 171 -3.77 6.21 28.19
C TYR A 171 -2.78 7.37 28.09
N PHE A 172 -2.05 7.48 26.98
CA PHE A 172 -1.04 8.51 26.80
C PHE A 172 -1.60 9.94 26.74
N SER A 173 -2.86 10.11 26.38
CA SER A 173 -3.55 11.40 26.46
C SER A 173 -3.65 11.94 27.89
N THR A 174 -3.47 11.11 28.91
CA THR A 174 -3.44 11.51 30.33
C THR A 174 -2.08 12.05 30.77
N ILE A 175 -1.01 11.81 30.01
CA ILE A 175 0.34 12.28 30.28
C ILE A 175 0.43 13.75 29.87
N LYS A 176 0.43 14.66 30.82
CA LYS A 176 0.38 16.12 30.55
C LYS A 176 1.76 16.75 30.31
N GLU A 177 2.82 16.12 30.79
CA GLU A 177 4.19 16.61 30.72
C GLU A 177 4.87 16.36 29.37
N ALA A 178 4.28 15.51 28.51
CA ALA A 178 4.85 15.16 27.21
C ALA A 178 3.73 14.86 26.20
N MET A 179 4.04 15.07 24.94
CA MET A 179 3.26 14.49 23.84
C MET A 179 3.76 13.07 23.60
N VAL A 180 2.93 12.07 23.87
CA VAL A 180 3.28 10.67 23.68
C VAL A 180 2.36 10.07 22.63
N PHE A 181 2.97 9.43 21.63
CA PHE A 181 2.27 8.79 20.53
C PHE A 181 2.59 7.30 20.51
N ALA A 182 1.59 6.47 20.19
CA ALA A 182 1.80 5.08 19.82
C ALA A 182 1.36 4.88 18.37
N PHE A 183 2.12 4.08 17.61
CA PHE A 183 1.84 3.80 16.21
C PHE A 183 2.48 2.48 15.79
N ALA A 184 1.91 1.83 14.78
CA ALA A 184 2.51 0.65 14.16
C ALA A 184 3.55 1.07 13.11
N PRO A 185 4.62 0.28 12.91
CA PRO A 185 5.51 0.49 11.77
C PRO A 185 4.76 0.22 10.46
N PRO A 186 5.16 0.88 9.35
CA PRO A 186 4.58 0.60 8.04
C PRO A 186 4.95 -0.82 7.58
N ALA A 187 4.16 -1.38 6.66
CA ALA A 187 4.39 -2.73 6.12
C ALA A 187 5.79 -2.89 5.49
N ILE A 188 6.33 -1.81 4.92
CA ILE A 188 7.70 -1.72 4.38
C ILE A 188 8.42 -0.60 5.13
N GLN A 189 9.36 -0.96 6.00
CA GLN A 189 10.06 0.00 6.88
C GLN A 189 10.90 1.03 6.12
N GLU A 190 11.41 0.68 4.93
CA GLU A 190 12.18 1.58 4.08
C GLU A 190 11.35 2.73 3.49
N LEU A 191 10.03 2.61 3.47
CA LEU A 191 9.11 3.62 2.93
C LEU A 191 8.60 4.62 3.96
N GLY A 192 9.01 4.52 5.24
CA GLY A 192 8.58 5.48 6.26
C GLY A 192 8.75 4.97 7.68
N ASN A 193 8.36 5.79 8.64
CA ASN A 193 8.50 5.50 10.07
C ASN A 193 7.17 5.15 10.76
N ALA A 194 6.05 5.48 10.12
CA ALA A 194 4.70 5.25 10.65
C ALA A 194 3.72 4.91 9.53
N THR A 195 2.63 4.24 9.87
CA THR A 195 1.47 4.04 8.98
C THR A 195 0.73 5.37 8.76
N GLY A 196 -0.10 5.42 7.71
CA GLY A 196 -0.87 6.60 7.33
C GLY A 196 -0.15 7.42 6.26
N PHE A 197 -0.41 8.74 6.25
CA PHE A 197 0.20 9.64 5.27
C PHE A 197 1.35 10.45 5.85
N ASP A 198 2.33 10.76 4.98
CA ASP A 198 3.52 11.55 5.29
C ASP A 198 3.78 12.55 4.15
N PHE A 199 3.92 13.83 4.49
CA PHE A 199 4.23 14.87 3.52
C PHE A 199 5.08 15.99 4.11
N TYR A 200 5.75 16.70 3.21
CA TYR A 200 6.42 17.94 3.49
C TYR A 200 5.61 19.13 3.00
N LEU A 201 5.25 20.03 3.92
CA LEU A 201 4.77 21.36 3.58
C LEU A 201 5.99 22.23 3.23
N GLN A 202 6.07 22.68 1.99
CA GLN A 202 7.23 23.43 1.48
C GLN A 202 6.90 24.90 1.23
N ASP A 203 7.87 25.76 1.51
CA ASP A 203 7.89 27.15 1.06
C ASP A 203 8.65 27.26 -0.28
N SER A 204 7.93 27.42 -1.38
CA SER A 204 8.47 27.50 -2.74
C SER A 204 8.82 28.93 -3.18
N THR A 205 8.39 29.94 -2.43
CA THR A 205 8.54 31.36 -2.77
C THR A 205 9.49 32.13 -1.86
N GLY A 206 9.97 31.48 -0.77
CA GLY A 206 10.87 32.10 0.16
C GLY A 206 10.19 33.06 1.14
N ASN A 207 8.97 32.74 1.57
CA ASN A 207 8.20 33.52 2.55
C ASN A 207 8.86 33.56 3.95
N GLY A 208 9.77 32.62 4.21
CA GLY A 208 10.55 32.53 5.44
C GLY A 208 9.97 31.57 6.48
N HIS A 209 10.78 31.32 7.52
CA HIS A 209 10.48 30.32 8.54
C HIS A 209 9.17 30.60 9.30
N GLU A 210 8.96 31.86 9.72
CA GLU A 210 7.74 32.23 10.47
C GLU A 210 6.45 32.00 9.67
N ALA A 211 6.48 32.32 8.37
CA ALA A 211 5.35 32.09 7.49
C ALA A 211 5.09 30.59 7.27
N LEU A 212 6.15 29.78 7.19
CA LEU A 212 6.04 28.32 7.07
C LEU A 212 5.48 27.69 8.35
N VAL A 213 5.90 28.17 9.53
CA VAL A 213 5.34 27.77 10.84
C VAL A 213 3.86 28.15 10.93
N ALA A 214 3.49 29.37 10.54
CA ALA A 214 2.09 29.80 10.53
C ALA A 214 1.23 28.94 9.59
N ALA A 215 1.72 28.61 8.40
CA ALA A 215 1.07 27.72 7.46
C ALA A 215 0.90 26.30 8.03
N GLN A 216 1.91 25.76 8.72
CA GLN A 216 1.81 24.48 9.41
C GLN A 216 0.69 24.48 10.46
N TYR A 217 0.62 25.50 11.32
CA TYR A 217 -0.45 25.60 12.33
C TYR A 217 -1.84 25.74 11.68
N GLN A 218 -1.95 26.43 10.56
CA GLN A 218 -3.22 26.50 9.81
C GLN A 218 -3.65 25.12 9.30
N ILE A 219 -2.74 24.34 8.72
CA ILE A 219 -3.03 22.95 8.30
C ILE A 219 -3.46 22.10 9.50
N LEU A 220 -2.72 22.14 10.60
CA LEU A 220 -3.06 21.38 11.82
C LEU A 220 -4.42 21.78 12.39
N GLY A 221 -4.74 23.07 12.37
CA GLY A 221 -6.05 23.59 12.80
C GLY A 221 -7.22 23.13 11.92
N MET A 222 -7.03 23.13 10.60
CA MET A 222 -8.02 22.60 9.65
C MET A 222 -8.16 21.08 9.76
N ALA A 223 -7.04 20.37 9.92
CA ALA A 223 -7.03 18.92 10.05
C ALA A 223 -7.74 18.45 11.33
N ALA A 224 -7.58 19.16 12.44
CA ALA A 224 -8.26 18.86 13.72
C ALA A 224 -9.80 18.96 13.63
N GLN A 225 -10.33 19.72 12.66
CA GLN A 225 -11.76 19.88 12.43
C GLN A 225 -12.31 18.94 11.34
N ASN A 226 -11.45 18.21 10.64
CA ASN A 226 -11.85 17.32 9.56
C ASN A 226 -12.09 15.89 10.09
N PRO A 227 -13.34 15.37 10.03
CA PRO A 227 -13.66 14.05 10.55
C PRO A 227 -13.03 12.89 9.78
N LYS A 228 -12.46 13.15 8.59
CA LYS A 228 -11.78 12.13 7.78
C LYS A 228 -10.31 11.93 8.18
N LEU A 229 -9.76 12.81 9.02
CA LEU A 229 -8.36 12.81 9.40
C LEU A 229 -8.19 12.47 10.88
N VAL A 230 -7.15 11.74 11.23
CA VAL A 230 -6.82 11.38 12.61
C VAL A 230 -5.32 11.50 12.87
N GLY A 231 -4.96 11.97 14.07
CA GLY A 231 -3.56 12.00 14.52
C GLY A 231 -2.63 12.88 13.68
N VAL A 232 -3.16 13.91 12.99
CA VAL A 232 -2.33 14.83 12.20
C VAL A 232 -1.45 15.65 13.12
N ARG A 233 -0.15 15.53 12.94
CA ARG A 233 0.87 16.12 13.82
C ARG A 233 2.11 16.53 13.05
N PRO A 234 2.88 17.52 13.56
CA PRO A 234 4.21 17.78 13.03
C PRO A 234 5.15 16.60 13.38
N ASN A 235 6.04 16.27 12.47
CA ASN A 235 7.13 15.33 12.69
C ASN A 235 8.46 16.09 12.65
N GLY A 236 8.70 16.88 13.67
CA GLY A 236 9.85 17.78 13.81
C GLY A 236 9.84 18.42 15.19
N GLN A 237 10.73 19.38 15.38
CA GLN A 237 10.85 20.11 16.63
C GLN A 237 10.21 21.49 16.48
N ALA A 238 9.41 21.88 17.45
CA ALA A 238 8.83 23.22 17.51
C ALA A 238 9.90 24.27 17.88
N ASP A 239 9.65 25.51 17.49
CA ASP A 239 10.48 26.63 17.92
C ASP A 239 10.53 26.71 19.44
N ALA A 240 11.71 26.95 19.95
CA ALA A 240 12.02 26.95 21.37
C ALA A 240 12.65 28.26 21.82
N PRO A 241 12.50 28.65 23.09
CA PRO A 241 13.29 29.74 23.65
C PRO A 241 14.78 29.43 23.54
N MET A 242 15.54 30.36 22.97
CA MET A 242 16.98 30.27 22.82
C MET A 242 17.64 31.50 23.40
N TYR A 243 18.81 31.33 24.02
CA TYR A 243 19.62 32.44 24.47
C TYR A 243 20.63 32.77 23.38
N GLN A 244 20.39 33.87 22.63
CA GLN A 244 21.22 34.32 21.53
C GLN A 244 22.37 35.14 22.07
N VAL A 245 23.60 34.73 21.79
CA VAL A 245 24.82 35.46 22.17
C VAL A 245 25.30 36.30 20.99
N HIS A 246 25.40 37.60 21.21
CA HIS A 246 25.93 38.57 20.26
C HIS A 246 27.38 38.89 20.62
N ILE A 247 28.30 38.57 19.75
CA ILE A 247 29.74 38.84 19.93
C ILE A 247 30.13 40.09 19.15
N ASP A 248 30.66 41.08 19.87
CA ASP A 248 31.21 42.29 19.28
C ASP A 248 32.63 42.02 18.73
N HIS A 249 32.72 41.77 17.43
CA HIS A 249 34.00 41.46 16.77
C HIS A 249 35.02 42.58 16.81
N VAL A 250 34.61 43.86 17.00
CA VAL A 250 35.54 45.00 17.11
C VAL A 250 36.21 44.98 18.48
N LYS A 251 35.40 44.81 19.53
CA LYS A 251 35.94 44.66 20.90
C LYS A 251 36.81 43.42 21.04
N LEU A 252 36.36 42.30 20.45
CA LEU A 252 37.11 41.04 20.47
C LEU A 252 38.53 41.21 19.91
N ARG A 253 38.65 41.87 18.76
CA ARG A 253 39.97 42.20 18.15
C ARG A 253 40.79 43.16 18.99
N ALA A 254 40.15 44.19 19.58
CA ALA A 254 40.85 45.15 20.44
C ALA A 254 41.42 44.52 21.73
N LEU A 255 40.83 43.41 22.17
CA LEU A 255 41.24 42.62 23.32
C LEU A 255 42.18 41.46 22.96
N ASP A 256 42.59 41.35 21.70
CA ASP A 256 43.43 40.26 21.16
C ASP A 256 42.90 38.85 21.43
N VAL A 257 41.55 38.67 21.38
CA VAL A 257 40.89 37.40 21.62
C VAL A 257 40.52 36.74 20.31
N SER A 258 40.78 35.44 20.21
CA SER A 258 40.41 34.60 19.04
C SER A 258 38.93 34.23 19.09
N ILE A 259 38.21 34.45 17.97
CA ILE A 259 36.81 34.01 17.84
C ILE A 259 36.66 32.46 17.94
N ASN A 260 37.68 31.73 17.50
CA ASN A 260 37.69 30.27 17.59
C ASN A 260 37.71 29.80 19.04
N ASP A 261 38.51 30.46 19.89
CA ASP A 261 38.60 30.12 21.31
C ASP A 261 37.30 30.47 22.04
N VAL A 262 36.67 31.59 21.69
CA VAL A 262 35.34 31.96 22.19
C VAL A 262 34.32 30.91 21.83
N ASN A 263 34.23 30.51 20.55
CA ASN A 263 33.29 29.49 20.08
C ASN A 263 33.53 28.12 20.74
N GLN A 264 34.81 27.76 20.93
CA GLN A 264 35.17 26.51 21.59
C GLN A 264 34.76 26.49 23.07
N ILE A 265 34.95 27.62 23.78
CA ILE A 265 34.52 27.73 25.18
C ILE A 265 33.01 27.68 25.28
N LEU A 266 32.27 28.41 24.45
CA LEU A 266 30.80 28.37 24.42
C LEU A 266 30.26 26.96 24.13
N ALA A 267 30.82 26.30 23.11
CA ALA A 267 30.44 24.96 22.76
C ALA A 267 30.73 23.98 23.89
N SER A 268 31.92 24.05 24.51
CA SER A 268 32.32 23.16 25.61
C SER A 268 31.51 23.39 26.88
N ALA A 269 31.29 24.66 27.24
CA ALA A 269 30.63 25.02 28.49
C ALA A 269 29.14 24.66 28.47
N TRP A 270 28.41 24.97 27.39
CA TRP A 270 26.98 24.67 27.26
C TRP A 270 26.72 23.32 26.63
N GLY A 271 27.34 22.99 25.49
CA GLY A 271 27.07 21.78 24.72
C GLY A 271 27.81 20.53 25.19
N GLY A 272 28.98 20.74 25.82
CA GLY A 272 29.92 19.69 26.12
C GLY A 272 30.85 19.35 24.94
N ALA A 273 32.16 19.21 25.23
CA ALA A 273 33.17 18.81 24.27
C ALA A 273 33.55 17.33 24.46
N TYR A 274 33.53 16.58 23.40
CA TYR A 274 34.10 15.24 23.36
C TYR A 274 35.64 15.35 23.31
N ILE A 275 36.30 14.66 24.25
CA ILE A 275 37.75 14.68 24.39
C ILE A 275 38.37 13.38 23.88
N ASN A 276 37.90 12.23 24.37
CA ASN A 276 38.45 10.94 24.03
C ASN A 276 37.49 9.77 24.41
N ASP A 277 37.86 8.56 24.04
CA ASP A 277 37.19 7.35 24.48
C ASP A 277 38.02 6.62 25.53
N TYR A 278 37.36 5.85 26.39
CA TYR A 278 37.99 4.84 27.24
C TYR A 278 37.16 3.55 27.29
N ILE A 279 37.80 2.45 27.64
CA ILE A 279 37.14 1.14 27.77
C ILE A 279 36.79 0.89 29.24
N ASP A 280 35.48 0.73 29.50
CA ASP A 280 34.97 0.30 30.80
C ASP A 280 34.14 -0.95 30.64
N ARG A 281 34.54 -2.05 31.33
CA ARG A 281 33.87 -3.34 31.32
C ARG A 281 33.58 -3.87 29.90
N GLY A 282 34.53 -3.71 28.99
CA GLY A 282 34.44 -4.18 27.62
C GLY A 282 33.58 -3.30 26.70
N ARG A 283 33.13 -2.12 27.17
CA ARG A 283 32.38 -1.13 26.37
C ARG A 283 33.20 0.14 26.19
N VAL A 284 33.17 0.69 24.98
CA VAL A 284 33.75 2.00 24.69
C VAL A 284 32.82 3.08 25.25
N LYS A 285 33.35 3.94 26.10
CA LYS A 285 32.66 5.09 26.69
C LYS A 285 33.38 6.39 26.35
N LYS A 286 32.59 7.44 26.11
CA LYS A 286 33.10 8.77 25.75
C LYS A 286 33.46 9.58 27.01
N VAL A 287 34.58 10.30 26.94
CA VAL A 287 34.93 11.32 27.91
C VAL A 287 34.44 12.68 27.38
N MET A 288 33.50 13.27 28.11
CA MET A 288 32.93 14.58 27.79
C MET A 288 33.34 15.59 28.86
N VAL A 289 33.65 16.81 28.43
CA VAL A 289 33.91 17.98 29.31
C VAL A 289 32.80 18.99 29.09
N GLN A 290 32.17 19.40 30.17
CA GLN A 290 31.09 20.39 30.16
C GLN A 290 31.19 21.26 31.42
N SER A 291 30.72 22.49 31.39
CA SER A 291 30.60 23.32 32.60
C SER A 291 29.63 22.69 33.59
N ASP A 292 29.89 22.83 34.88
CA ASP A 292 28.95 22.36 35.92
C ASP A 292 27.61 23.10 35.81
N ALA A 293 26.54 22.43 36.21
CA ALA A 293 25.16 22.94 36.09
C ALA A 293 24.99 24.30 36.77
N GLU A 294 25.60 24.50 37.93
CA GLU A 294 25.53 25.75 38.69
C GLU A 294 26.13 26.97 37.93
N HIS A 295 26.96 26.71 36.91
CA HIS A 295 27.67 27.76 36.14
C HIS A 295 27.18 27.86 34.69
N ARG A 296 26.05 27.22 34.32
CA ARG A 296 25.50 27.26 32.96
C ARG A 296 23.97 27.28 32.89
N MET A 297 23.27 27.38 34.03
CA MET A 297 21.81 27.31 34.06
C MET A 297 21.12 28.67 33.89
N GLN A 298 21.82 29.77 34.14
CA GLN A 298 21.23 31.11 34.10
C GLN A 298 22.00 32.01 33.13
N PRO A 299 21.32 32.97 32.48
CA PRO A 299 21.99 33.93 31.60
C PRO A 299 23.17 34.69 32.25
N LYS A 300 23.06 34.99 33.55
CA LYS A 300 24.12 35.66 34.32
C LYS A 300 25.41 34.83 34.46
N ASP A 301 25.33 33.49 34.32
CA ASP A 301 26.48 32.60 34.44
C ASP A 301 27.48 32.84 33.31
N PHE A 302 27.00 33.34 32.18
CA PHE A 302 27.78 33.76 31.04
C PHE A 302 28.83 34.88 31.40
N ASP A 303 28.50 35.77 32.31
CA ASP A 303 29.39 36.85 32.76
C ASP A 303 30.59 36.33 33.55
N SER A 304 30.51 35.13 34.09
CA SER A 304 31.58 34.50 34.86
C SER A 304 32.57 33.69 34.02
N TRP A 305 32.35 33.59 32.71
CA TRP A 305 33.23 32.84 31.83
C TRP A 305 34.34 33.72 31.27
N TYR A 306 35.51 33.13 31.03
CA TYR A 306 36.72 33.80 30.59
C TYR A 306 37.32 33.08 29.38
N VAL A 307 37.90 33.84 28.48
CA VAL A 307 38.72 33.37 27.37
C VAL A 307 40.13 33.94 27.48
N ARG A 308 41.12 33.14 27.10
CA ARG A 308 42.51 33.59 27.12
C ARG A 308 42.85 34.38 25.84
N ASN A 309 43.43 35.59 25.99
CA ASN A 309 43.91 36.36 24.84
C ASN A 309 45.30 35.89 24.37
N SER A 310 45.80 36.45 23.27
CA SER A 310 47.11 36.11 22.72
C SER A 310 48.29 36.46 23.66
N GLN A 311 48.08 37.31 24.65
CA GLN A 311 49.07 37.71 25.66
C GLN A 311 49.03 36.81 26.91
N GLY A 312 48.07 35.86 26.96
CA GLY A 312 47.91 34.95 28.08
C GLY A 312 47.00 35.45 29.20
N GLU A 313 46.39 36.61 29.05
CA GLU A 313 45.47 37.21 30.02
C GLU A 313 44.05 36.66 29.87
N MET A 314 43.32 36.58 30.99
CA MET A 314 41.94 36.10 31.01
C MET A 314 40.96 37.24 30.83
N VAL A 315 40.24 37.25 29.72
CA VAL A 315 39.24 38.26 29.35
C VAL A 315 37.85 37.72 29.64
N PRO A 316 37.01 38.42 30.44
CA PRO A 316 35.64 37.98 30.69
C PRO A 316 34.76 38.13 29.45
N PHE A 317 33.80 37.23 29.26
CA PHE A 317 32.85 37.27 28.12
C PHE A 317 32.02 38.56 28.11
N SER A 318 31.66 39.10 29.27
CA SER A 318 30.93 40.37 29.40
C SER A 318 31.66 41.60 28.80
N ALA A 319 32.98 41.52 28.55
CA ALA A 319 33.74 42.61 27.92
C ALA A 319 33.43 42.79 26.42
N PHE A 320 33.06 41.69 25.70
CA PHE A 320 32.89 41.69 24.25
C PHE A 320 31.60 41.01 23.77
N ALA A 321 30.81 40.39 24.64
CA ALA A 321 29.60 39.69 24.26
C ALA A 321 28.41 40.11 25.13
N THR A 322 27.20 40.04 24.54
CA THR A 322 25.92 40.28 25.19
C THR A 322 24.96 39.19 24.78
N GLY A 323 23.96 38.91 25.60
CA GLY A 323 22.97 37.88 25.25
C GLY A 323 21.55 38.35 25.47
N GLU A 324 20.63 37.81 24.69
CA GLU A 324 19.20 38.06 24.78
C GLU A 324 18.39 36.79 24.54
N TRP A 325 17.18 36.76 25.07
CA TRP A 325 16.24 35.66 24.79
C TRP A 325 15.54 35.90 23.45
N THR A 326 15.53 34.88 22.61
CA THR A 326 14.81 34.83 21.33
C THR A 326 14.08 33.49 21.19
N TYR A 327 13.32 33.35 20.14
CA TYR A 327 12.73 32.07 19.73
C TYR A 327 13.35 31.62 18.41
N GLY A 328 13.63 30.35 18.30
CA GLY A 328 14.15 29.78 17.07
C GLY A 328 13.97 28.28 17.02
N SER A 329 14.08 27.74 15.82
CA SER A 329 13.95 26.31 15.60
C SER A 329 15.24 25.57 15.94
N PRO A 330 15.19 24.53 16.78
CA PRO A 330 16.35 23.66 17.02
C PRO A 330 16.71 22.81 15.80
N LEU A 331 15.78 22.63 14.85
CA LEU A 331 15.97 21.84 13.64
C LEU A 331 15.30 22.51 12.44
N LEU A 332 16.08 22.96 11.48
CA LEU A 332 15.61 23.44 10.18
C LEU A 332 15.70 22.32 9.14
N GLN A 333 14.59 22.01 8.48
CA GLN A 333 14.52 20.95 7.48
C GLN A 333 14.38 21.54 6.08
N ARG A 334 14.96 20.82 5.11
CA ARG A 334 14.75 21.07 3.69
C ARG A 334 14.36 19.76 3.00
N PHE A 335 13.44 19.85 2.09
CA PHE A 335 13.08 18.74 1.22
C PHE A 335 13.24 19.18 -0.24
N ASN A 336 13.97 18.42 -1.04
CA ASN A 336 14.31 18.78 -2.43
C ASN A 336 14.90 20.21 -2.57
N GLY A 337 15.71 20.63 -1.58
CA GLY A 337 16.38 21.94 -1.57
C GLY A 337 15.54 23.11 -1.05
N LEU A 338 14.23 22.97 -0.88
CA LEU A 338 13.34 24.01 -0.36
C LEU A 338 13.11 23.87 1.15
N PRO A 339 12.95 24.99 1.90
CA PRO A 339 12.55 24.94 3.30
C PRO A 339 11.24 24.17 3.45
N ALA A 340 11.18 23.27 4.41
CA ALA A 340 10.04 22.38 4.55
C ALA A 340 9.78 21.99 6.01
N MET A 341 8.54 21.60 6.30
CA MET A 341 8.13 20.99 7.57
C MET A 341 7.43 19.67 7.30
N ASN A 342 7.87 18.61 7.97
CA ASN A 342 7.25 17.31 7.85
C ASN A 342 6.00 17.22 8.71
N ILE A 343 4.91 16.70 8.12
CA ILE A 343 3.63 16.49 8.78
C ILE A 343 3.18 15.06 8.49
N GLN A 344 2.77 14.35 9.53
CA GLN A 344 2.27 12.99 9.48
C GLN A 344 0.86 12.92 10.05
N GLY A 345 0.09 11.95 9.58
CA GLY A 345 -1.25 11.70 10.08
C GLY A 345 -1.82 10.42 9.49
N GLY A 346 -3.07 10.11 9.82
CA GLY A 346 -3.77 8.94 9.30
C GLY A 346 -5.15 9.27 8.81
N ALA A 347 -5.74 8.35 8.06
CA ALA A 347 -7.15 8.36 7.72
C ALA A 347 -7.99 7.94 8.93
N ALA A 348 -9.16 8.53 9.09
CA ALA A 348 -10.12 8.10 10.10
C ALA A 348 -10.65 6.69 9.77
N PRO A 349 -11.12 5.91 10.75
CA PRO A 349 -11.70 4.59 10.50
C PRO A 349 -12.78 4.63 9.41
N GLY A 350 -12.63 3.79 8.39
CA GLY A 350 -13.52 3.72 7.23
C GLY A 350 -13.27 4.75 6.13
N VAL A 351 -12.22 5.55 6.24
CA VAL A 351 -11.73 6.47 5.20
C VAL A 351 -10.43 5.92 4.63
N SER A 352 -10.26 5.97 3.33
CA SER A 352 -9.01 5.52 2.68
C SER A 352 -7.88 6.54 2.83
N THR A 353 -6.63 6.06 2.74
CA THR A 353 -5.46 6.94 2.72
C THR A 353 -5.49 7.92 1.56
N GLY A 354 -5.95 7.47 0.38
CA GLY A 354 -6.10 8.32 -0.80
C GLY A 354 -7.11 9.47 -0.59
N GLU A 355 -8.23 9.21 0.11
CA GLU A 355 -9.18 10.27 0.47
C GLU A 355 -8.58 11.25 1.48
N ALA A 356 -7.88 10.74 2.50
CA ALA A 356 -7.20 11.58 3.48
C ALA A 356 -6.16 12.50 2.82
N MET A 357 -5.38 11.96 1.88
CA MET A 357 -4.41 12.73 1.10
C MET A 357 -5.07 13.83 0.27
N ALA A 358 -6.21 13.54 -0.37
CA ALA A 358 -6.97 14.54 -1.13
C ALA A 358 -7.50 15.68 -0.22
N GLU A 359 -7.93 15.37 1.01
CA GLU A 359 -8.33 16.39 1.99
C GLU A 359 -7.15 17.29 2.38
N ILE A 360 -5.96 16.74 2.57
CA ILE A 360 -4.74 17.54 2.85
C ILE A 360 -4.41 18.46 1.67
N GLU A 361 -4.47 17.97 0.42
CA GLU A 361 -4.24 18.80 -0.78
C GLU A 361 -5.24 19.97 -0.83
N ALA A 362 -6.53 19.70 -0.60
CA ALA A 362 -7.55 20.73 -0.55
C ALA A 362 -7.37 21.75 0.60
N MET A 363 -6.70 21.35 1.71
CA MET A 363 -6.32 22.28 2.77
C MET A 363 -5.13 23.15 2.38
N VAL A 364 -4.12 22.57 1.73
CA VAL A 364 -2.95 23.34 1.26
C VAL A 364 -3.33 24.37 0.20
N GLU A 365 -4.30 24.07 -0.68
CA GLU A 365 -4.85 25.04 -1.62
C GLU A 365 -5.50 26.28 -0.98
N LYS A 366 -5.93 26.17 0.29
CA LYS A 366 -6.50 27.29 1.06
C LYS A 366 -5.45 28.16 1.75
N LEU A 367 -4.19 27.73 1.76
CA LEU A 367 -3.10 28.50 2.32
C LEU A 367 -2.76 29.70 1.43
N PRO A 368 -2.06 30.73 1.96
CA PRO A 368 -1.47 31.78 1.16
C PRO A 368 -0.62 31.20 0.01
N PRO A 369 -0.50 31.90 -1.14
CA PRO A 369 0.30 31.42 -2.26
C PRO A 369 1.77 31.23 -1.88
N GLY A 370 2.39 30.19 -2.44
CA GLY A 370 3.79 29.85 -2.21
C GLY A 370 4.02 28.61 -1.34
N PHE A 371 2.99 28.05 -0.75
CA PHE A 371 3.08 26.78 -0.04
C PHE A 371 2.61 25.62 -0.92
N THR A 372 3.38 24.51 -0.88
CA THR A 372 3.08 23.30 -1.67
C THR A 372 3.22 22.06 -0.80
N VAL A 373 2.45 21.02 -1.16
CA VAL A 373 2.57 19.69 -0.58
C VAL A 373 3.51 18.83 -1.42
N ASN A 374 4.42 18.13 -0.76
CA ASN A 374 5.22 17.08 -1.37
C ASN A 374 5.11 15.80 -0.56
N TRP A 375 4.52 14.80 -1.17
CA TRP A 375 4.33 13.49 -0.56
C TRP A 375 5.66 12.77 -0.38
N ASN A 376 5.80 12.04 0.71
CA ASN A 376 7.01 11.31 1.09
C ASN A 376 6.70 9.83 1.35
N GLY A 377 7.71 8.99 1.20
CA GLY A 377 7.64 7.58 1.56
C GLY A 377 6.46 6.85 0.92
N ILE A 378 5.68 6.19 1.76
CA ILE A 378 4.53 5.36 1.32
C ILE A 378 3.47 6.18 0.56
N SER A 379 3.25 7.44 0.95
CA SER A 379 2.28 8.33 0.32
C SER A 379 2.70 8.74 -1.09
N TYR A 380 4.01 8.91 -1.32
CA TYR A 380 4.54 9.15 -2.66
C TYR A 380 4.32 7.94 -3.57
N GLU A 381 4.61 6.74 -3.08
CA GLU A 381 4.41 5.50 -3.83
C GLU A 381 2.92 5.23 -4.13
N GLU A 382 2.03 5.56 -3.21
CA GLU A 382 0.58 5.48 -3.41
C GLU A 382 0.13 6.37 -4.58
N ARG A 383 0.59 7.61 -4.63
CA ARG A 383 0.30 8.55 -5.74
C ARG A 383 0.89 8.08 -7.06
N LEU A 384 2.10 7.57 -7.04
CA LEU A 384 2.78 7.05 -8.24
C LEU A 384 2.06 5.81 -8.78
N SER A 385 1.75 4.85 -7.92
CA SER A 385 1.05 3.61 -8.24
C SER A 385 -0.35 3.87 -8.81
N GLY A 386 -1.13 4.75 -8.18
CA GLY A 386 -2.47 5.11 -8.63
C GLY A 386 -2.51 5.66 -10.06
N ASN A 387 -1.50 6.43 -10.46
CA ASN A 387 -1.39 6.99 -11.79
C ASN A 387 -0.94 5.97 -12.87
N GLN A 388 -0.18 4.94 -12.49
CA GLN A 388 0.37 3.95 -13.43
C GLN A 388 -0.54 2.73 -13.64
N ALA A 389 -1.38 2.39 -12.67
CA ALA A 389 -2.21 1.18 -12.70
C ALA A 389 -3.09 1.05 -13.97
N PRO A 390 -3.82 2.09 -14.44
CA PRO A 390 -4.66 1.95 -15.64
C PRO A 390 -3.87 1.60 -16.90
N MET A 391 -2.67 2.18 -17.06
CA MET A 391 -1.80 1.88 -18.20
C MET A 391 -1.29 0.44 -18.15
N LEU A 392 -0.91 -0.05 -16.97
CA LEU A 392 -0.44 -1.43 -16.77
C LEU A 392 -1.54 -2.45 -17.05
N TYR A 393 -2.79 -2.18 -16.65
CA TYR A 393 -3.93 -3.03 -16.98
C TYR A 393 -4.19 -3.07 -18.48
N ALA A 394 -4.20 -1.92 -19.14
CA ALA A 394 -4.42 -1.84 -20.59
C ALA A 394 -3.33 -2.61 -21.35
N LEU A 395 -2.06 -2.43 -20.95
CA LEU A 395 -0.92 -3.15 -21.54
C LEU A 395 -1.03 -4.67 -21.31
N SER A 396 -1.39 -5.09 -20.10
CA SER A 396 -1.55 -6.52 -19.76
C SER A 396 -2.66 -7.17 -20.58
N ILE A 397 -3.81 -6.52 -20.71
CA ILE A 397 -4.92 -7.02 -21.54
C ILE A 397 -4.50 -7.07 -23.02
N LEU A 398 -3.78 -6.06 -23.51
CA LEU A 398 -3.27 -6.02 -24.88
C LEU A 398 -2.30 -7.17 -25.15
N VAL A 399 -1.35 -7.42 -24.23
CA VAL A 399 -0.39 -8.53 -24.38
C VAL A 399 -1.12 -9.88 -24.38
N VAL A 400 -2.05 -10.10 -23.46
CA VAL A 400 -2.88 -11.33 -23.44
C VAL A 400 -3.65 -11.48 -24.75
N PHE A 401 -4.25 -10.40 -25.25
CA PHE A 401 -4.98 -10.42 -26.53
C PHE A 401 -4.06 -10.79 -27.69
N LEU A 402 -2.87 -10.17 -27.79
CA LEU A 402 -1.92 -10.44 -28.89
C LEU A 402 -1.35 -11.86 -28.83
N VAL A 403 -1.03 -12.37 -27.64
CA VAL A 403 -0.57 -13.75 -27.45
C VAL A 403 -1.64 -14.74 -27.89
N LEU A 404 -2.90 -14.51 -27.52
CA LEU A 404 -4.00 -15.34 -27.97
C LEU A 404 -4.24 -15.25 -29.49
N ALA A 405 -4.14 -14.06 -30.06
CA ALA A 405 -4.26 -13.87 -31.51
C ALA A 405 -3.18 -14.64 -32.28
N ALA A 406 -1.93 -14.59 -31.79
CA ALA A 406 -0.81 -15.34 -32.36
C ALA A 406 -0.97 -16.86 -32.18
N LEU A 407 -1.44 -17.32 -31.01
CA LEU A 407 -1.61 -18.74 -30.71
C LEU A 407 -2.71 -19.39 -31.55
N TYR A 408 -3.82 -18.68 -31.76
CA TYR A 408 -4.99 -19.21 -32.46
C TYR A 408 -5.10 -18.76 -33.92
N GLU A 409 -4.12 -18.03 -34.43
CA GLU A 409 -4.12 -17.50 -35.81
C GLU A 409 -5.46 -16.84 -36.19
N SER A 410 -6.09 -16.17 -35.24
CA SER A 410 -7.44 -15.64 -35.37
C SER A 410 -7.63 -14.40 -34.51
N TRP A 411 -8.33 -13.40 -35.05
CA TRP A 411 -8.71 -12.21 -34.30
C TRP A 411 -10.06 -12.36 -33.57
N SER A 412 -10.95 -13.27 -34.02
CA SER A 412 -12.26 -13.50 -33.41
C SER A 412 -12.16 -14.16 -32.03
N VAL A 413 -11.30 -15.17 -31.90
CA VAL A 413 -11.13 -15.93 -30.66
C VAL A 413 -10.70 -15.05 -29.47
N PRO A 414 -9.65 -14.22 -29.58
CA PRO A 414 -9.23 -13.34 -28.48
C PRO A 414 -10.32 -12.35 -28.05
N PHE A 415 -11.09 -11.80 -28.98
CA PHE A 415 -12.20 -10.92 -28.63
C PHE A 415 -13.26 -11.63 -27.78
N ALA A 416 -13.65 -12.84 -28.16
CA ALA A 416 -14.63 -13.61 -27.40
C ALA A 416 -14.13 -13.99 -26.00
N VAL A 417 -12.82 -14.21 -25.86
CA VAL A 417 -12.18 -14.60 -24.61
C VAL A 417 -11.98 -13.40 -23.67
N VAL A 418 -11.54 -12.26 -24.17
CA VAL A 418 -11.30 -11.05 -23.34
C VAL A 418 -12.60 -10.48 -22.78
N LEU A 419 -13.73 -10.66 -23.45
CA LEU A 419 -15.05 -10.26 -22.94
C LEU A 419 -15.43 -10.94 -21.60
N VAL A 420 -14.73 -11.97 -21.17
CA VAL A 420 -15.01 -12.62 -19.88
C VAL A 420 -14.37 -11.85 -18.70
N VAL A 421 -13.38 -11.01 -18.95
CA VAL A 421 -12.60 -10.31 -17.92
C VAL A 421 -13.47 -9.49 -16.96
N PRO A 422 -14.44 -8.67 -17.42
CA PRO A 422 -15.30 -7.91 -16.52
C PRO A 422 -16.08 -8.75 -15.51
N LEU A 423 -16.43 -9.99 -15.88
CA LEU A 423 -17.14 -10.92 -14.98
C LEU A 423 -16.25 -11.40 -13.83
N GLY A 424 -14.95 -11.59 -14.10
CA GLY A 424 -13.96 -11.90 -13.07
C GLY A 424 -13.70 -10.70 -12.15
N VAL A 425 -13.53 -9.51 -12.74
CA VAL A 425 -13.35 -8.26 -11.98
C VAL A 425 -14.52 -8.01 -11.04
N LEU A 426 -15.77 -8.21 -11.49
CA LEU A 426 -16.95 -8.07 -10.65
C LEU A 426 -16.87 -8.94 -9.40
N GLY A 427 -16.48 -10.22 -9.54
CA GLY A 427 -16.37 -11.13 -8.40
C GLY A 427 -15.24 -10.76 -7.44
N ALA A 428 -14.09 -10.34 -7.96
CA ALA A 428 -12.96 -9.90 -7.17
C ALA A 428 -13.31 -8.66 -6.33
N VAL A 429 -13.93 -7.65 -6.95
CA VAL A 429 -14.37 -6.42 -6.26
C VAL A 429 -15.41 -6.73 -5.19
N LEU A 430 -16.42 -7.53 -5.50
CA LEU A 430 -17.45 -7.92 -4.53
C LEU A 430 -16.86 -8.68 -3.33
N ALA A 431 -15.90 -9.58 -3.56
CA ALA A 431 -15.27 -10.33 -2.48
C ALA A 431 -14.47 -9.42 -1.55
N VAL A 432 -13.70 -8.46 -2.09
CA VAL A 432 -12.91 -7.50 -1.33
C VAL A 432 -13.82 -6.56 -0.55
N MET A 433 -14.87 -6.01 -1.18
CA MET A 433 -15.86 -5.15 -0.52
C MET A 433 -16.57 -5.85 0.64
N THR A 434 -16.98 -7.11 0.47
CA THR A 434 -17.67 -7.86 1.54
C THR A 434 -16.79 -8.16 2.74
N ARG A 435 -15.47 -8.13 2.56
CA ARG A 435 -14.48 -8.27 3.64
C ARG A 435 -13.99 -6.93 4.20
N GLY A 436 -14.47 -5.80 3.68
CA GLY A 436 -14.04 -4.47 4.10
C GLY A 436 -12.56 -4.18 3.81
N MET A 437 -12.05 -4.71 2.69
CA MET A 437 -10.66 -4.51 2.26
C MET A 437 -10.59 -3.43 1.18
N ASP A 438 -9.44 -2.78 1.07
CA ASP A 438 -9.18 -1.69 0.14
C ASP A 438 -8.67 -2.17 -1.23
N ASN A 439 -8.67 -1.24 -2.20
CA ASN A 439 -7.99 -1.41 -3.47
C ASN A 439 -6.50 -1.07 -3.29
N ASP A 440 -5.74 -2.00 -2.78
CA ASP A 440 -4.30 -1.94 -2.60
C ASP A 440 -3.53 -2.59 -3.78
N VAL A 441 -2.22 -2.49 -3.76
CA VAL A 441 -1.35 -3.10 -4.80
C VAL A 441 -1.52 -4.62 -4.85
N PHE A 442 -1.73 -5.29 -3.73
CA PHE A 442 -1.94 -6.75 -3.69
C PHE A 442 -3.26 -7.15 -4.33
N PHE A 443 -4.34 -6.40 -4.07
CA PHE A 443 -5.60 -6.60 -4.77
C PHE A 443 -5.46 -6.34 -6.27
N GLN A 444 -4.71 -5.32 -6.67
CA GLN A 444 -4.43 -5.03 -8.08
C GLN A 444 -3.72 -6.20 -8.77
N VAL A 445 -2.75 -6.84 -8.11
CA VAL A 445 -2.10 -8.07 -8.60
C VAL A 445 -3.10 -9.22 -8.70
N SER A 446 -4.03 -9.32 -7.76
CA SER A 446 -5.09 -10.34 -7.79
C SER A 446 -6.01 -10.19 -9.00
N LEU A 447 -6.31 -8.95 -9.41
CA LEU A 447 -7.08 -8.67 -10.63
C LEU A 447 -6.37 -9.16 -11.90
N LEU A 448 -5.05 -8.91 -12.02
CA LEU A 448 -4.25 -9.42 -13.15
C LEU A 448 -4.26 -10.95 -13.19
N THR A 449 -4.12 -11.59 -12.04
CA THR A 449 -4.21 -13.05 -11.91
C THR A 449 -5.60 -13.56 -12.34
N THR A 450 -6.66 -12.88 -11.90
CA THR A 450 -8.04 -13.19 -12.25
C THR A 450 -8.30 -13.08 -13.76
N VAL A 451 -7.72 -12.08 -14.44
CA VAL A 451 -7.77 -11.95 -15.90
C VAL A 451 -7.23 -13.22 -16.57
N GLY A 452 -6.06 -13.70 -16.16
CA GLY A 452 -5.45 -14.92 -16.68
C GLY A 452 -6.30 -16.18 -16.45
N LEU A 453 -6.88 -16.31 -15.25
CA LEU A 453 -7.71 -17.47 -14.89
C LEU A 453 -9.07 -17.48 -15.62
N ALA A 454 -9.72 -16.31 -15.72
CA ALA A 454 -10.97 -16.15 -16.46
C ALA A 454 -10.78 -16.50 -17.94
N THR A 455 -9.69 -16.00 -18.53
CA THR A 455 -9.30 -16.26 -19.92
C THR A 455 -9.09 -17.75 -20.18
N LYS A 456 -8.41 -18.47 -19.26
CA LYS A 456 -8.19 -19.91 -19.37
C LYS A 456 -9.51 -20.70 -19.50
N ASN A 457 -10.50 -20.38 -18.68
CA ASN A 457 -11.80 -21.06 -18.72
C ASN A 457 -12.55 -20.77 -20.03
N ALA A 458 -12.47 -19.54 -20.53
CA ALA A 458 -13.08 -19.13 -21.79
C ALA A 458 -12.45 -19.83 -23.00
N ILE A 459 -11.12 -19.94 -23.03
CA ILE A 459 -10.38 -20.62 -24.10
C ILE A 459 -10.86 -22.06 -24.25
N LEU A 460 -11.01 -22.80 -23.15
CA LEU A 460 -11.46 -24.21 -23.19
C LEU A 460 -12.80 -24.40 -23.90
N ILE A 461 -13.73 -23.46 -23.82
CA ILE A 461 -15.01 -23.50 -24.51
C ILE A 461 -14.88 -23.05 -25.95
N VAL A 462 -14.22 -21.93 -26.19
CA VAL A 462 -14.14 -21.27 -27.50
C VAL A 462 -13.36 -22.13 -28.49
N GLU A 463 -12.22 -22.69 -28.06
CA GLU A 463 -11.39 -23.58 -28.90
C GLU A 463 -12.16 -24.79 -29.40
N PHE A 464 -12.84 -25.52 -28.50
CA PHE A 464 -13.62 -26.68 -28.85
C PHE A 464 -14.84 -26.33 -29.70
N ALA A 465 -15.47 -25.19 -29.43
CA ALA A 465 -16.60 -24.74 -30.24
C ALA A 465 -16.13 -24.39 -31.67
N LYS A 466 -14.97 -23.72 -31.80
CA LYS A 466 -14.37 -23.38 -33.09
C LYS A 466 -13.97 -24.65 -33.89
N GLU A 467 -13.27 -25.57 -33.26
CA GLU A 467 -12.85 -26.83 -33.89
C GLU A 467 -14.03 -27.62 -34.43
N TYR A 468 -15.12 -27.68 -33.66
CA TYR A 468 -16.32 -28.42 -34.08
C TYR A 468 -17.10 -27.68 -35.18
N TYR A 469 -17.09 -26.35 -35.17
CA TYR A 469 -17.67 -25.51 -36.20
C TYR A 469 -16.91 -25.63 -37.54
N GLU A 470 -15.57 -25.66 -37.50
CA GLU A 470 -14.69 -25.85 -38.68
C GLU A 470 -14.88 -27.28 -39.31
N LYS A 471 -15.27 -28.25 -38.52
CA LYS A 471 -15.63 -29.61 -39.02
C LYS A 471 -16.98 -29.67 -39.72
N GLY A 472 -17.69 -28.53 -39.86
CA GLY A 472 -18.96 -28.44 -40.61
C GLY A 472 -20.23 -28.49 -39.77
N ALA A 473 -20.15 -28.51 -38.43
CA ALA A 473 -21.33 -28.43 -37.57
C ALA A 473 -21.93 -27.01 -37.57
N GLY A 474 -23.23 -26.88 -37.27
CA GLY A 474 -23.86 -25.58 -37.11
C GLY A 474 -23.28 -24.80 -35.92
N LEU A 475 -23.14 -23.46 -36.03
CA LEU A 475 -22.52 -22.62 -35.00
C LEU A 475 -23.10 -22.81 -33.59
N ILE A 476 -24.44 -22.89 -33.47
CA ILE A 476 -25.12 -23.12 -32.18
C ILE A 476 -24.86 -24.56 -31.70
N GLU A 477 -24.93 -25.54 -32.60
CA GLU A 477 -24.70 -26.94 -32.28
C GLU A 477 -23.25 -27.17 -31.79
N ALA A 478 -22.28 -26.64 -32.51
CA ALA A 478 -20.86 -26.69 -32.12
C ALA A 478 -20.63 -26.07 -30.72
N THR A 479 -21.27 -24.92 -30.44
CA THR A 479 -21.20 -24.27 -29.15
C THR A 479 -21.79 -25.11 -28.03
N LEU A 480 -22.96 -25.71 -28.21
CA LEU A 480 -23.62 -26.58 -27.21
C LEU A 480 -22.83 -27.86 -26.97
N HIS A 481 -22.23 -28.43 -28.01
CA HIS A 481 -21.35 -29.59 -27.87
C HIS A 481 -20.13 -29.26 -27.01
N ALA A 482 -19.45 -28.16 -27.31
CA ALA A 482 -18.30 -27.69 -26.51
C ALA A 482 -18.65 -27.46 -25.03
N VAL A 483 -19.78 -26.82 -24.78
CA VAL A 483 -20.31 -26.55 -23.45
C VAL A 483 -20.51 -27.84 -22.65
N ARG A 484 -21.10 -28.86 -23.27
CA ARG A 484 -21.35 -30.15 -22.65
C ARG A 484 -20.06 -30.90 -22.30
N VAL A 485 -19.11 -30.96 -23.23
CA VAL A 485 -17.84 -31.69 -23.06
C VAL A 485 -16.89 -30.99 -22.09
N ARG A 486 -16.88 -29.67 -22.07
CA ARG A 486 -15.90 -28.87 -21.30
C ARG A 486 -16.35 -28.48 -19.90
N LEU A 487 -17.63 -28.65 -19.54
CA LEU A 487 -18.13 -28.29 -18.20
C LEU A 487 -17.33 -28.97 -17.08
N ARG A 488 -17.11 -30.29 -17.18
CA ARG A 488 -16.41 -31.07 -16.16
C ARG A 488 -14.95 -30.60 -15.97
N PRO A 489 -14.10 -30.49 -17.00
CA PRO A 489 -12.75 -29.95 -16.89
C PRO A 489 -12.68 -28.54 -16.29
N ILE A 490 -13.60 -27.64 -16.67
CA ILE A 490 -13.62 -26.25 -16.16
C ILE A 490 -13.92 -26.26 -14.66
N ILE A 491 -14.96 -26.97 -14.21
CA ILE A 491 -15.30 -27.03 -12.78
C ILE A 491 -14.17 -27.68 -11.99
N MET A 492 -13.59 -28.78 -12.48
CA MET A 492 -12.47 -29.45 -11.80
C MET A 492 -11.25 -28.51 -11.62
N THR A 493 -10.86 -27.81 -12.68
CA THR A 493 -9.71 -26.88 -12.60
C THR A 493 -10.00 -25.66 -11.71
N SER A 494 -11.22 -25.14 -11.78
CA SER A 494 -11.62 -24.00 -10.93
C SER A 494 -11.70 -24.40 -9.46
N LEU A 495 -12.25 -25.56 -9.13
CA LEU A 495 -12.28 -26.05 -7.75
C LEU A 495 -10.88 -26.35 -7.21
N ALA A 496 -10.03 -27.01 -8.01
CA ALA A 496 -8.66 -27.32 -7.59
C ALA A 496 -7.86 -26.05 -7.29
N PHE A 497 -7.95 -25.05 -8.17
CA PHE A 497 -7.27 -23.77 -7.97
C PHE A 497 -7.88 -22.98 -6.80
N GLY A 498 -9.23 -22.91 -6.74
CA GLY A 498 -9.92 -22.18 -5.67
C GLY A 498 -9.59 -22.72 -4.28
N LEU A 499 -9.67 -24.04 -4.11
CA LEU A 499 -9.29 -24.66 -2.84
C LEU A 499 -7.80 -24.47 -2.52
N GLY A 500 -6.93 -24.42 -3.55
CA GLY A 500 -5.51 -24.10 -3.38
C GLY A 500 -5.24 -22.69 -2.92
N VAL A 501 -6.13 -21.73 -3.23
CA VAL A 501 -5.98 -20.30 -2.84
C VAL A 501 -6.66 -19.98 -1.50
N VAL A 502 -7.58 -20.82 -1.01
CA VAL A 502 -8.27 -20.62 0.28
C VAL A 502 -7.28 -20.38 1.43
N PRO A 503 -6.20 -21.17 1.62
CA PRO A 503 -5.24 -20.91 2.70
C PRO A 503 -4.64 -19.49 2.63
N LEU A 504 -4.41 -18.97 1.42
CA LEU A 504 -3.92 -17.61 1.23
C LEU A 504 -4.96 -16.56 1.65
N ALA A 505 -6.24 -16.80 1.35
CA ALA A 505 -7.33 -15.89 1.71
C ALA A 505 -7.66 -15.84 3.21
N ILE A 506 -7.22 -16.83 4.00
CA ILE A 506 -7.49 -16.94 5.44
C ILE A 506 -6.19 -17.00 6.27
N SER A 507 -5.07 -16.59 5.68
CA SER A 507 -3.77 -16.59 6.38
C SER A 507 -3.79 -15.65 7.59
N ALA A 508 -3.00 -15.99 8.62
CA ALA A 508 -2.77 -15.20 9.82
C ALA A 508 -1.27 -15.06 10.08
N GLY A 509 -0.87 -14.03 10.82
CA GLY A 509 0.53 -13.73 11.14
C GLY A 509 1.12 -12.63 10.27
N VAL A 510 2.46 -12.51 10.27
CA VAL A 510 3.19 -11.49 9.50
C VAL A 510 2.93 -11.65 8.01
N GLY A 511 2.66 -10.55 7.32
CA GLY A 511 2.38 -10.55 5.89
C GLY A 511 1.02 -11.12 5.51
N SER A 512 0.16 -11.41 6.49
CA SER A 512 -1.16 -12.00 6.24
C SER A 512 -2.12 -11.04 5.55
N ALA A 513 -2.01 -9.74 5.78
CA ALA A 513 -2.89 -8.76 5.16
C ALA A 513 -2.73 -8.75 3.62
N GLY A 514 -1.49 -8.71 3.12
CA GLY A 514 -1.19 -8.81 1.70
C GLY A 514 -1.62 -10.16 1.11
N GLN A 515 -1.39 -11.27 1.81
CA GLN A 515 -1.84 -12.60 1.39
C GLN A 515 -3.37 -12.68 1.31
N ASN A 516 -4.07 -12.14 2.30
CA ASN A 516 -5.53 -12.07 2.34
C ASN A 516 -6.09 -11.23 1.19
N ALA A 517 -5.46 -10.11 0.85
CA ALA A 517 -5.85 -9.26 -0.26
C ALA A 517 -5.75 -10.01 -1.61
N VAL A 518 -4.57 -10.62 -1.89
CA VAL A 518 -4.39 -11.45 -3.08
C VAL A 518 -5.37 -12.63 -3.09
N GLY A 519 -5.42 -13.39 -2.00
CA GLY A 519 -6.25 -14.60 -1.91
C GLY A 519 -7.73 -14.33 -2.08
N THR A 520 -8.24 -13.25 -1.46
CA THR A 520 -9.64 -12.85 -1.55
C THR A 520 -10.02 -12.42 -2.96
N GLY A 521 -9.19 -11.54 -3.57
CA GLY A 521 -9.44 -11.05 -4.92
C GLY A 521 -9.41 -12.16 -5.95
N VAL A 522 -8.41 -13.05 -5.89
CA VAL A 522 -8.29 -14.20 -6.79
C VAL A 522 -9.45 -15.20 -6.61
N LEU A 523 -9.80 -15.54 -5.36
CA LEU A 523 -10.89 -16.47 -5.06
C LEU A 523 -12.24 -15.94 -5.54
N GLY A 524 -12.56 -14.69 -5.20
CA GLY A 524 -13.80 -14.03 -5.62
C GLY A 524 -13.89 -13.88 -7.13
N GLY A 525 -12.81 -13.44 -7.76
CA GLY A 525 -12.72 -13.30 -9.20
C GLY A 525 -12.88 -14.63 -9.94
N MET A 526 -12.23 -15.68 -9.47
CA MET A 526 -12.31 -17.00 -10.06
C MET A 526 -13.70 -17.63 -9.91
N VAL A 527 -14.32 -17.52 -8.72
CA VAL A 527 -15.69 -18.03 -8.50
C VAL A 527 -16.65 -17.35 -9.46
N SER A 528 -16.61 -16.01 -9.55
CA SER A 528 -17.47 -15.26 -10.46
C SER A 528 -17.17 -15.57 -11.93
N ALA A 529 -15.90 -15.54 -12.34
CA ALA A 529 -15.49 -15.86 -13.71
C ALA A 529 -15.90 -17.30 -14.12
N THR A 530 -15.89 -18.25 -13.19
CA THR A 530 -16.34 -19.61 -13.47
C THR A 530 -17.85 -19.67 -13.56
N LEU A 531 -18.58 -19.20 -12.53
CA LEU A 531 -20.04 -19.30 -12.49
C LEU A 531 -20.73 -18.50 -13.61
N LEU A 532 -20.25 -17.29 -13.88
CA LEU A 532 -20.81 -16.44 -14.94
C LEU A 532 -20.19 -16.77 -16.31
N GLY A 533 -18.89 -17.05 -16.35
CA GLY A 533 -18.16 -17.31 -17.58
C GLY A 533 -18.70 -18.51 -18.34
N ILE A 534 -19.01 -19.61 -17.66
CA ILE A 534 -19.58 -20.81 -18.34
C ILE A 534 -20.88 -20.47 -19.08
N PHE A 535 -21.68 -19.51 -18.64
CA PHE A 535 -22.92 -19.09 -19.31
C PHE A 535 -22.67 -18.00 -20.37
N PHE A 536 -21.79 -17.05 -20.14
CA PHE A 536 -21.58 -15.91 -21.04
C PHE A 536 -20.59 -16.17 -22.17
N VAL A 537 -19.56 -16.99 -21.96
CA VAL A 537 -18.57 -17.33 -22.99
C VAL A 537 -19.22 -17.94 -24.26
N PRO A 538 -20.15 -18.88 -24.16
CA PRO A 538 -20.86 -19.38 -25.34
C PRO A 538 -21.63 -18.29 -26.11
N VAL A 539 -22.18 -17.31 -25.38
CA VAL A 539 -22.88 -16.16 -25.98
C VAL A 539 -21.89 -15.26 -26.72
N PHE A 540 -20.72 -14.95 -26.08
CA PHE A 540 -19.69 -14.15 -26.70
C PHE A 540 -19.14 -14.79 -27.96
N PHE A 541 -18.85 -16.08 -27.94
CA PHE A 541 -18.37 -16.80 -29.10
C PHE A 541 -19.36 -16.70 -30.29
N VAL A 542 -20.64 -17.00 -30.05
CA VAL A 542 -21.67 -16.92 -31.10
C VAL A 542 -21.83 -15.51 -31.64
N VAL A 543 -21.75 -14.48 -30.79
CA VAL A 543 -21.85 -13.07 -31.20
C VAL A 543 -20.67 -12.66 -32.06
N VAL A 544 -19.47 -12.96 -31.58
CA VAL A 544 -18.24 -12.57 -32.24
C VAL A 544 -18.11 -13.27 -33.59
N GLU A 545 -18.32 -14.59 -33.65
CA GLU A 545 -18.27 -15.34 -34.92
C GLU A 545 -19.32 -14.82 -35.93
N ARG A 546 -20.53 -14.53 -35.49
CA ARG A 546 -21.54 -13.91 -36.38
C ARG A 546 -21.14 -12.56 -36.92
N LEU A 547 -20.40 -11.76 -36.16
CA LEU A 547 -19.92 -10.44 -36.60
C LEU A 547 -18.81 -10.58 -37.63
N PHE A 548 -17.86 -11.48 -37.41
CA PHE A 548 -16.75 -11.72 -38.32
C PHE A 548 -17.25 -12.42 -39.62
N ASP A 549 -18.10 -13.43 -39.54
CA ASP A 549 -18.66 -14.15 -40.67
C ASP A 549 -19.52 -13.23 -41.59
N ARG A 550 -20.26 -12.29 -41.02
CA ARG A 550 -21.00 -11.26 -41.81
C ARG A 550 -20.06 -10.32 -42.58
N ARG A 551 -18.91 -9.98 -42.03
CA ARG A 551 -17.91 -9.17 -42.71
C ARG A 551 -17.25 -9.93 -43.86
N ALA A 552 -16.82 -11.17 -43.63
CA ALA A 552 -16.25 -12.02 -44.63
C ALA A 552 -17.25 -12.28 -45.81
N ARG A 553 -18.53 -12.51 -45.55
CA ARG A 553 -19.56 -12.65 -46.59
C ARG A 553 -19.79 -11.34 -47.34
N LYS A 554 -19.76 -10.18 -46.70
CA LYS A 554 -19.91 -8.89 -47.39
C LYS A 554 -18.70 -8.54 -48.26
N GLU A 555 -17.48 -8.90 -47.79
CA GLU A 555 -16.25 -8.72 -48.58
C GLU A 555 -16.21 -9.69 -49.77
N ALA A 556 -16.52 -10.95 -49.58
CA ALA A 556 -16.64 -11.91 -50.67
C ALA A 556 -17.74 -11.55 -51.71
N GLN A 557 -18.88 -10.99 -51.26
CA GLN A 557 -19.91 -10.43 -52.18
C GLN A 557 -19.41 -9.21 -52.95
N LYS A 558 -18.63 -8.30 -52.34
CA LYS A 558 -18.00 -7.17 -53.04
C LYS A 558 -17.00 -7.62 -54.07
N GLU A 559 -16.11 -8.56 -53.75
CA GLU A 559 -15.12 -9.12 -54.68
C GLU A 559 -15.81 -9.85 -55.85
N GLN A 560 -16.92 -10.58 -55.58
CA GLN A 560 -17.69 -11.19 -56.66
C GLN A 560 -18.38 -10.16 -57.56
N VAL A 561 -18.89 -9.06 -57.01
CA VAL A 561 -19.50 -7.98 -57.78
C VAL A 561 -18.43 -7.20 -58.58
N GLU A 562 -17.26 -6.97 -58.01
CA GLU A 562 -16.12 -6.33 -58.72
C GLU A 562 -15.55 -7.23 -59.82
N SER A 563 -15.44 -8.53 -59.59
CA SER A 563 -14.97 -9.47 -60.60
C SER A 563 -15.95 -9.66 -61.74
N THR A 564 -17.26 -9.48 -61.48
CA THR A 564 -18.32 -9.59 -62.51
C THR A 564 -18.49 -8.28 -63.29
N SER A 565 -17.95 -7.17 -62.80
CA SER A 565 -18.03 -5.83 -63.44
C SER A 565 -16.79 -5.48 -64.30
N GLN A 566 -15.78 -6.36 -64.44
CA GLN A 566 -14.73 -6.14 -65.41
C GLN A 566 -15.24 -6.46 -66.82
N PRO A 567 -15.29 -5.51 -67.76
CA PRO A 567 -15.71 -5.80 -69.13
C PRO A 567 -14.62 -6.63 -69.79
N THR A 568 -15.04 -7.77 -70.38
CA THR A 568 -14.24 -8.57 -71.28
C THR A 568 -13.76 -7.65 -72.41
N ALA A 569 -12.48 -7.29 -72.38
CA ALA A 569 -11.81 -6.65 -73.49
C ALA A 569 -11.82 -7.66 -74.66
N SER A 570 -12.68 -7.36 -75.65
CA SER A 570 -12.77 -8.07 -76.89
C SER A 570 -11.40 -8.07 -77.58
N GLN A 571 -10.90 -9.26 -77.90
CA GLN A 571 -9.89 -9.46 -78.92
C GLN A 571 -10.47 -9.06 -80.27
N GLU A 572 -9.89 -8.03 -80.89
CA GLU A 572 -9.74 -7.94 -82.33
C GLU A 572 -8.28 -7.58 -82.64
#